data_2259df78eb0d3772feb1688906a9123c
#
_entry.id   2259df78eb0d3772feb1688906a9123c
#
_cell.length_a   1.000
_cell.length_b   1.000
_cell.length_c   1.000
_cell.angle_alpha   90.00
_cell.angle_beta   90.00
_cell.angle_gamma   90.00
#
_symmetry.space_group_name_H-M   'P 1'
#
loop_
_entity.id
_entity.type
_entity.pdbx_description
1 polymer ?
#
loop_
_entity_poly.entity_id
_entity_poly.type
_entity_poly.pdbx_seq_one_letter_code
_entity_poly.pdbx_strand_id
1 'polypeptide(L)'
;NEVTKDLNIKPISMYDEMSSSYLSYAMSVIISRALPDIRDGLKPVHRRILYAMHKGGFDWSKQFRKSARIVGDVIGKYHPHGDQAVYDALVRMVQDFSMSVPLIDGQGNFGSIDGDPPAAMRYTETKLAKISQFLIDDIEKNTVSFKSNYDETEQEPTVLPAQYPNLLVNGAGGIAVGMATSIPPHNLGEIIDGTLALIKNKDIKVKELMKHIPGPDFPTGGVIIGKDIIREGYKTGRGSFKIRGEINVENLKNGKDRLVITSIPYQVNKSNLNEKIAELVRDKKIEGISDIRDESNREGIRVAIDLRRSVEPETIKRQLYKYTSIETSFGFNSLAIVDNKPKTCSLKDFLENFLKFREDVVIKKTKYDLKKAEDRVHVLLGLSVSVENIDKVIKIIRSSKNPEEAKNTLIKTKWKITKSAKLIKLVDSKNHKGSYNLSETQVTSILELRLQKLTALGINEIEEEIKKLSELITKYKKIINSKSELLKVISNELSQIKEKFSSPRRTQIIDAVLNSVSYTHLRAHETREDLVCPGVGGKKKGGGGGGGGGGGGG
;
A
#
# COMPACT_ATOMS: atom_id res chain seq x y z
N ASN A 1 16.67 -17.64 59.07
CA ASN A 1 17.32 -16.40 58.59
C ASN A 1 18.56 -16.61 57.69
N GLU A 2 18.74 -17.78 57.03
CA GLU A 2 19.92 -18.06 56.19
C GLU A 2 19.60 -18.61 54.79
N VAL A 3 18.38 -18.45 54.25
CA VAL A 3 18.02 -19.00 52.94
C VAL A 3 17.94 -17.97 51.80
N THR A 4 18.34 -16.71 52.06
CA THR A 4 18.15 -15.63 51.07
C THR A 4 19.43 -15.00 50.52
N LYS A 5 20.58 -15.69 50.55
CA LYS A 5 21.86 -15.10 50.14
C LYS A 5 22.35 -15.45 48.72
N ASP A 6 21.66 -16.30 47.95
CA ASP A 6 22.14 -16.76 46.63
C ASP A 6 21.20 -16.51 45.45
N LEU A 7 20.15 -15.73 45.60
CA LEU A 7 19.36 -15.27 44.48
C LEU A 7 19.75 -13.82 44.19
N ASN A 8 20.24 -13.57 42.97
CA ASN A 8 20.57 -12.24 42.44
C ASN A 8 19.26 -11.44 42.20
N ILE A 9 18.41 -11.38 43.23
CA ILE A 9 17.12 -10.69 43.23
C ILE A 9 17.38 -9.22 43.44
N LYS A 10 17.21 -8.43 42.38
CA LYS A 10 17.19 -6.97 42.45
C LYS A 10 15.76 -6.51 42.75
N PRO A 11 15.51 -5.80 43.86
CA PRO A 11 14.20 -5.21 44.11
C PRO A 11 13.95 -4.12 43.07
N ILE A 12 12.85 -4.26 42.31
CA ILE A 12 12.39 -3.27 41.33
C ILE A 12 11.09 -2.69 41.89
N SER A 13 10.93 -1.37 41.82
CA SER A 13 9.67 -0.71 42.14
C SER A 13 8.58 -1.20 41.20
N MET A 14 7.40 -1.56 41.74
CA MET A 14 6.25 -1.94 40.92
C MET A 14 5.87 -0.86 39.92
N TYR A 15 6.02 0.40 40.29
CA TYR A 15 5.78 1.53 39.40
C TYR A 15 6.76 1.56 38.23
N ASP A 16 8.04 1.35 38.47
CA ASP A 16 9.09 1.36 37.45
C ASP A 16 8.91 0.18 36.47
N GLU A 17 8.62 -1.02 36.99
CA GLU A 17 8.37 -2.20 36.19
C GLU A 17 7.11 -2.04 35.32
N MET A 18 5.99 -1.59 35.89
CA MET A 18 4.76 -1.35 35.14
C MET A 18 4.95 -0.27 34.09
N SER A 19 5.65 0.83 34.41
CA SER A 19 5.91 1.92 33.46
C SER A 19 6.77 1.45 32.28
N SER A 20 7.85 0.71 32.59
CA SER A 20 8.75 0.16 31.57
C SER A 20 8.06 -0.87 30.70
N SER A 21 7.33 -1.81 31.28
CA SER A 21 6.60 -2.85 30.56
C SER A 21 5.47 -2.27 29.72
N TYR A 22 4.72 -1.27 30.24
CA TYR A 22 3.67 -0.60 29.49
C TYR A 22 4.23 0.21 28.31
N LEU A 23 5.35 0.92 28.50
CA LEU A 23 6.03 1.64 27.43
C LEU A 23 6.51 0.68 26.33
N SER A 24 7.11 -0.43 26.71
CA SER A 24 7.56 -1.47 25.78
C SER A 24 6.41 -2.06 24.99
N TYR A 25 5.29 -2.39 25.66
CA TYR A 25 4.06 -2.85 25.02
C TYR A 25 3.50 -1.81 24.05
N ALA A 26 3.38 -0.54 24.49
CA ALA A 26 2.87 0.55 23.66
C ALA A 26 3.73 0.75 22.41
N MET A 27 5.06 0.75 22.54
CA MET A 27 5.97 0.85 21.40
C MET A 27 5.81 -0.33 20.43
N SER A 28 5.68 -1.55 20.95
CA SER A 28 5.46 -2.75 20.13
C SER A 28 4.14 -2.64 19.34
N VAL A 29 3.05 -2.22 19.99
CA VAL A 29 1.74 -2.04 19.31
C VAL A 29 1.81 -0.94 18.26
N ILE A 30 2.50 0.16 18.52
CA ILE A 30 2.65 1.28 17.58
C ILE A 30 3.45 0.84 16.35
N ILE A 31 4.66 0.30 16.55
CA ILE A 31 5.61 0.05 15.46
C ILE A 31 5.33 -1.28 14.74
N SER A 32 4.94 -2.32 15.51
CA SER A 32 4.91 -3.70 15.00
C SER A 32 3.50 -4.25 14.77
N ARG A 33 2.43 -3.45 14.94
CA ARG A 33 1.05 -3.94 14.79
C ARG A 33 0.11 -2.98 14.08
N ALA A 34 -0.10 -1.76 14.64
CA ALA A 34 -1.25 -0.92 14.30
C ALA A 34 -0.99 0.06 13.15
N LEU A 35 0.22 0.63 13.07
CA LEU A 35 0.53 1.67 12.10
C LEU A 35 1.19 1.10 10.84
N PRO A 36 0.86 1.67 9.66
CA PRO A 36 1.50 1.30 8.40
C PRO A 36 2.90 1.95 8.27
N ASP A 37 3.80 1.26 7.58
CA ASP A 37 5.08 1.85 7.16
C ASP A 37 4.85 2.76 5.95
N ILE A 38 5.45 3.96 5.96
CA ILE A 38 5.26 4.94 4.89
C ILE A 38 5.79 4.48 3.53
N ARG A 39 6.77 3.58 3.52
CA ARG A 39 7.49 3.11 2.34
C ARG A 39 6.67 2.15 1.48
N ASP A 40 6.00 1.17 2.09
CA ASP A 40 5.19 0.16 1.39
C ASP A 40 3.69 0.24 1.70
N GLY A 41 3.30 1.06 2.69
CA GLY A 41 1.90 1.27 3.07
C GLY A 41 1.26 0.08 3.78
N LEU A 42 2.05 -0.85 4.29
CA LEU A 42 1.56 -2.08 4.86
C LEU A 42 1.79 -2.15 6.37
N LYS A 43 0.83 -2.75 7.07
CA LYS A 43 1.05 -3.24 8.43
C LYS A 43 1.84 -4.55 8.38
N PRO A 44 2.51 -4.95 9.47
CA PRO A 44 3.29 -6.19 9.49
C PRO A 44 2.51 -7.43 9.06
N VAL A 45 1.25 -7.59 9.48
CA VAL A 45 0.41 -8.73 9.09
C VAL A 45 0.17 -8.79 7.57
N HIS A 46 -0.15 -7.66 6.93
CA HIS A 46 -0.38 -7.60 5.48
C HIS A 46 0.91 -7.91 4.71
N ARG A 47 2.04 -7.36 5.16
CA ARG A 47 3.36 -7.63 4.55
C ARG A 47 3.73 -9.10 4.64
N ARG A 48 3.50 -9.74 5.79
CA ARG A 48 3.75 -11.17 6.00
C ARG A 48 2.87 -12.05 5.13
N ILE A 49 1.59 -11.71 4.97
CA ILE A 49 0.68 -12.43 4.08
C ILE A 49 1.18 -12.38 2.63
N LEU A 50 1.45 -11.18 2.10
CA LEU A 50 1.93 -11.02 0.72
C LEU A 50 3.27 -11.71 0.49
N TYR A 51 4.19 -11.60 1.46
CA TYR A 51 5.49 -12.28 1.38
C TYR A 51 5.37 -13.80 1.43
N ALA A 52 4.54 -14.35 2.33
CA ALA A 52 4.28 -15.79 2.41
C ALA A 52 3.65 -16.33 1.11
N MET A 53 2.70 -15.59 0.53
CA MET A 53 2.11 -15.95 -0.75
C MET A 53 3.14 -15.97 -1.89
N HIS A 54 4.04 -14.98 -1.93
CA HIS A 54 5.13 -14.93 -2.92
C HIS A 54 6.11 -16.10 -2.75
N LYS A 55 6.58 -16.35 -1.52
CA LYS A 55 7.46 -17.50 -1.22
C LYS A 55 6.81 -18.83 -1.50
N GLY A 56 5.51 -18.96 -1.28
CA GLY A 56 4.72 -20.14 -1.63
C GLY A 56 4.46 -20.31 -3.12
N GLY A 57 4.83 -19.34 -3.96
CA GLY A 57 4.60 -19.35 -5.40
C GLY A 57 3.13 -19.17 -5.78
N PHE A 58 2.34 -18.46 -4.95
CA PHE A 58 0.91 -18.19 -5.19
C PHE A 58 0.71 -16.90 -6.00
N ASP A 59 1.49 -16.76 -7.08
CA ASP A 59 1.49 -15.57 -7.94
C ASP A 59 0.19 -15.45 -8.76
N TRP A 60 -0.05 -14.24 -9.26
CA TRP A 60 -1.23 -13.89 -10.06
C TRP A 60 -1.45 -14.80 -11.28
N SER A 61 -0.37 -15.33 -11.87
CA SER A 61 -0.40 -16.21 -13.05
C SER A 61 -0.67 -17.69 -12.71
N LYS A 62 -0.70 -18.03 -11.42
CA LYS A 62 -0.90 -19.39 -10.93
C LYS A 62 -2.35 -19.65 -10.56
N GLN A 63 -2.66 -20.91 -10.27
CA GLN A 63 -3.98 -21.33 -9.81
C GLN A 63 -4.26 -20.81 -8.40
N PHE A 64 -5.53 -20.62 -8.10
CA PHE A 64 -6.01 -20.31 -6.76
C PHE A 64 -5.63 -21.42 -5.77
N ARG A 65 -5.42 -21.04 -4.52
CA ARG A 65 -5.11 -21.94 -3.41
C ARG A 65 -6.03 -21.65 -2.24
N LYS A 66 -6.35 -22.70 -1.45
CA LYS A 66 -7.17 -22.56 -0.25
C LYS A 66 -6.61 -21.51 0.69
N SER A 67 -7.44 -20.57 1.14
CA SER A 67 -7.02 -19.52 2.08
C SER A 67 -6.45 -20.10 3.37
N ALA A 68 -6.99 -21.24 3.84
CA ALA A 68 -6.49 -21.94 5.03
C ALA A 68 -5.00 -22.32 4.92
N ARG A 69 -4.51 -22.68 3.72
CA ARG A 69 -3.09 -22.99 3.51
C ARG A 69 -2.23 -21.75 3.69
N ILE A 70 -2.66 -20.63 3.10
CA ILE A 70 -1.91 -19.36 3.20
C ILE A 70 -1.87 -18.89 4.64
N VAL A 71 -3.02 -18.91 5.34
CA VAL A 71 -3.11 -18.56 6.76
C VAL A 71 -2.18 -19.45 7.60
N GLY A 72 -2.17 -20.77 7.35
CA GLY A 72 -1.28 -21.71 8.03
C GLY A 72 0.20 -21.42 7.81
N ASP A 73 0.61 -21.14 6.56
CA ASP A 73 1.99 -20.75 6.22
C ASP A 73 2.41 -19.44 6.91
N VAL A 74 1.50 -18.45 7.01
CA VAL A 74 1.76 -17.17 7.67
C VAL A 74 1.96 -17.34 9.17
N ILE A 75 1.07 -18.09 9.83
CA ILE A 75 1.13 -18.31 11.29
C ILE A 75 2.35 -19.13 11.65
N GLY A 76 2.56 -20.22 10.91
CA GLY A 76 3.65 -21.14 11.23
C GLY A 76 5.04 -20.57 11.00
N LYS A 77 5.20 -19.59 10.09
CA LYS A 77 6.52 -19.08 9.69
C LYS A 77 6.80 -17.65 10.14
N TYR A 78 5.78 -16.77 10.17
CA TYR A 78 6.03 -15.33 10.30
C TYR A 78 5.22 -14.62 11.38
N HIS A 79 3.98 -15.08 11.67
CA HIS A 79 3.04 -14.30 12.49
C HIS A 79 2.36 -15.17 13.56
N PRO A 80 2.97 -15.37 14.75
CA PRO A 80 2.50 -16.27 15.80
C PRO A 80 1.29 -15.68 16.56
N HIS A 81 0.17 -15.48 15.86
CA HIS A 81 -1.10 -14.95 16.39
C HIS A 81 -2.27 -15.80 15.88
N GLY A 82 -3.47 -15.51 16.37
CA GLY A 82 -4.68 -16.27 16.00
C GLY A 82 -4.95 -16.27 14.49
N ASP A 83 -5.39 -17.40 13.98
CA ASP A 83 -5.71 -17.67 12.57
C ASP A 83 -6.79 -16.75 12.02
N GLN A 84 -7.82 -16.46 12.81
CA GLN A 84 -8.91 -15.58 12.42
C GLN A 84 -8.40 -14.16 12.10
N ALA A 85 -7.49 -13.60 12.91
CA ALA A 85 -6.95 -12.27 12.67
C ALA A 85 -6.16 -12.18 11.35
N VAL A 86 -5.41 -13.23 11.02
CA VAL A 86 -4.67 -13.33 9.75
C VAL A 86 -5.64 -13.49 8.58
N TYR A 87 -6.69 -14.33 8.76
CA TYR A 87 -7.71 -14.52 7.74
C TYR A 87 -8.50 -13.24 7.47
N ASP A 88 -8.92 -12.50 8.51
CA ASP A 88 -9.63 -11.23 8.36
C ASP A 88 -8.79 -10.17 7.63
N ALA A 89 -7.48 -10.13 7.90
CA ALA A 89 -6.56 -9.26 7.17
C ALA A 89 -6.44 -9.66 5.69
N LEU A 90 -6.38 -10.97 5.40
CA LEU A 90 -6.36 -11.49 4.03
C LEU A 90 -7.67 -11.16 3.31
N VAL A 91 -8.83 -11.40 3.93
CA VAL A 91 -10.16 -11.08 3.39
C VAL A 91 -10.26 -9.61 3.01
N ARG A 92 -9.79 -8.70 3.88
CA ARG A 92 -9.82 -7.27 3.59
C ARG A 92 -9.00 -6.89 2.36
N MET A 93 -7.90 -7.59 2.08
CA MET A 93 -7.09 -7.37 0.88
C MET A 93 -7.72 -7.90 -0.42
N VAL A 94 -8.78 -8.72 -0.32
CA VAL A 94 -9.57 -9.23 -1.46
C VAL A 94 -10.75 -8.31 -1.78
N GLN A 95 -11.33 -7.64 -0.77
CA GLN A 95 -12.58 -6.88 -0.90
C GLN A 95 -12.38 -5.60 -1.72
N ASP A 96 -13.09 -5.46 -2.82
CA ASP A 96 -13.07 -4.30 -3.73
C ASP A 96 -13.81 -3.07 -3.16
N PHE A 97 -14.69 -3.28 -2.18
CA PHE A 97 -15.34 -2.19 -1.42
C PHE A 97 -14.51 -1.72 -0.22
N SER A 98 -13.47 -2.46 0.17
CA SER A 98 -12.56 -2.10 1.26
C SER A 98 -11.26 -1.47 0.76
N MET A 99 -10.74 -1.91 -0.39
CA MET A 99 -9.51 -1.41 -0.99
C MET A 99 -9.78 -0.76 -2.35
N SER A 100 -9.14 0.38 -2.60
CA SER A 100 -9.23 1.05 -3.91
C SER A 100 -8.64 0.18 -5.02
N VAL A 101 -7.55 -0.52 -4.71
CA VAL A 101 -6.90 -1.51 -5.57
C VAL A 101 -6.61 -2.76 -4.72
N PRO A 102 -7.43 -3.82 -4.83
CA PRO A 102 -7.22 -5.07 -4.11
C PRO A 102 -5.84 -5.69 -4.39
N LEU A 103 -5.21 -6.23 -3.35
CA LEU A 103 -3.87 -6.83 -3.43
C LEU A 103 -3.91 -8.35 -3.61
N ILE A 104 -5.06 -8.96 -3.37
CA ILE A 104 -5.27 -10.41 -3.46
C ILE A 104 -6.51 -10.64 -4.31
N ASP A 105 -6.42 -11.57 -5.25
CA ASP A 105 -7.56 -12.09 -5.99
C ASP A 105 -8.19 -13.24 -5.22
N GLY A 106 -9.49 -13.23 -5.05
CA GLY A 106 -10.24 -14.24 -4.32
C GLY A 106 -11.26 -14.97 -5.17
N GLN A 107 -11.51 -16.22 -4.83
CA GLN A 107 -12.60 -17.04 -5.36
C GLN A 107 -13.41 -17.64 -4.21
N GLY A 108 -14.71 -17.37 -4.20
CA GLY A 108 -15.63 -17.72 -3.13
C GLY A 108 -16.27 -16.50 -2.47
N ASN A 109 -16.85 -16.68 -1.29
CA ASN A 109 -17.50 -15.61 -0.54
C ASN A 109 -16.49 -14.98 0.44
N PHE A 110 -16.11 -13.73 0.18
CA PHE A 110 -15.24 -12.90 1.04
C PHE A 110 -16.03 -11.79 1.78
N GLY A 111 -17.32 -12.02 2.01
CA GLY A 111 -18.20 -11.03 2.62
C GLY A 111 -18.81 -10.08 1.60
N SER A 112 -19.68 -9.21 2.07
CA SER A 112 -20.39 -8.24 1.25
C SER A 112 -20.44 -6.86 1.91
N ILE A 113 -20.86 -5.86 1.13
CA ILE A 113 -21.11 -4.49 1.62
C ILE A 113 -22.32 -4.45 2.57
N ASP A 114 -23.12 -5.51 2.61
CA ASP A 114 -24.23 -5.70 3.55
C ASP A 114 -23.75 -6.14 4.95
N GLY A 115 -22.45 -6.40 5.08
CA GLY A 115 -21.86 -6.83 6.35
C GLY A 115 -21.93 -8.36 6.57
N ASP A 116 -22.27 -9.12 5.54
CA ASP A 116 -22.18 -10.57 5.62
C ASP A 116 -20.74 -11.01 5.88
N PRO A 117 -20.53 -11.95 6.80
CA PRO A 117 -19.20 -12.46 7.08
C PRO A 117 -18.66 -13.27 5.90
N PRO A 118 -17.34 -13.34 5.72
CA PRO A 118 -16.73 -14.21 4.73
C PRO A 118 -16.98 -15.68 5.10
N ALA A 119 -17.02 -16.55 4.11
CA ALA A 119 -17.04 -17.98 4.33
C ALA A 119 -15.76 -18.44 5.04
N ALA A 120 -15.80 -19.55 5.77
CA ALA A 120 -14.64 -20.09 6.46
C ALA A 120 -13.48 -20.34 5.47
N MET A 121 -12.24 -20.11 5.93
CA MET A 121 -11.01 -20.14 5.12
C MET A 121 -10.76 -21.46 4.37
N ARG A 122 -11.41 -22.56 4.78
CA ARG A 122 -11.37 -23.86 4.09
C ARG A 122 -12.16 -23.88 2.78
N TYR A 123 -13.12 -22.97 2.62
CA TYR A 123 -13.96 -22.87 1.41
C TYR A 123 -13.43 -21.84 0.41
N THR A 124 -12.85 -20.74 0.89
CA THR A 124 -12.34 -19.67 0.04
C THR A 124 -10.97 -20.01 -0.54
N GLU A 125 -10.68 -19.46 -1.70
CA GLU A 125 -9.41 -19.64 -2.40
C GLU A 125 -8.85 -18.30 -2.81
N THR A 126 -7.52 -18.13 -2.76
CA THR A 126 -6.85 -16.87 -3.05
C THR A 126 -5.55 -17.06 -3.82
N LYS A 127 -5.13 -16.00 -4.49
CA LYS A 127 -3.81 -15.82 -5.11
C LYS A 127 -3.43 -14.34 -5.08
N LEU A 128 -2.17 -14.00 -5.32
CA LEU A 128 -1.77 -12.60 -5.44
C LEU A 128 -2.49 -11.93 -6.62
N ALA A 129 -2.96 -10.72 -6.44
CA ALA A 129 -3.43 -9.90 -7.54
C ALA A 129 -2.24 -9.42 -8.39
N LYS A 130 -2.47 -9.14 -9.67
CA LYS A 130 -1.41 -8.74 -10.60
C LYS A 130 -0.64 -7.48 -10.15
N ILE A 131 -1.34 -6.54 -9.50
CA ILE A 131 -0.72 -5.32 -8.99
C ILE A 131 0.22 -5.57 -7.80
N SER A 132 -0.03 -6.61 -7.00
CA SER A 132 0.81 -6.96 -5.85
C SER A 132 2.22 -7.38 -6.25
N GLN A 133 2.39 -7.84 -7.49
CA GLN A 133 3.72 -8.08 -8.05
C GLN A 133 4.59 -6.82 -7.97
N PHE A 134 4.03 -5.64 -8.23
CA PHE A 134 4.75 -4.36 -8.16
C PHE A 134 5.07 -3.88 -6.74
N LEU A 135 4.56 -4.57 -5.71
CA LEU A 135 5.00 -4.37 -4.32
C LEU A 135 6.17 -5.30 -3.95
N ILE A 136 6.30 -6.44 -4.61
CA ILE A 136 7.21 -7.54 -4.22
C ILE A 136 8.39 -7.71 -5.19
N ASP A 137 8.23 -7.33 -6.45
CA ASP A 137 9.26 -7.45 -7.48
C ASP A 137 10.62 -6.93 -7.00
N ASP A 138 11.67 -7.62 -7.41
CA ASP A 138 13.06 -7.31 -7.05
C ASP A 138 13.44 -7.55 -5.58
N ILE A 139 12.59 -8.19 -4.77
CA ILE A 139 12.87 -8.48 -3.35
C ILE A 139 14.12 -9.38 -3.19
N GLU A 140 14.37 -10.29 -4.14
CA GLU A 140 15.50 -11.21 -4.13
C GLU A 140 16.83 -10.55 -4.57
N LYS A 141 16.79 -9.28 -4.99
CA LYS A 141 17.95 -8.51 -5.44
C LYS A 141 18.60 -7.68 -4.32
N ASN A 142 18.40 -8.06 -3.07
CA ASN A 142 18.91 -7.33 -1.90
C ASN A 142 18.48 -5.85 -1.84
N THR A 143 17.28 -5.55 -2.33
CA THR A 143 16.74 -4.20 -2.39
C THR A 143 16.27 -3.68 -1.04
N VAL A 144 15.84 -4.59 -0.15
CA VAL A 144 15.33 -4.30 1.19
C VAL A 144 16.08 -5.14 2.23
N SER A 145 16.01 -4.71 3.49
CA SER A 145 16.61 -5.44 4.60
C SER A 145 15.67 -6.55 5.08
N PHE A 146 16.26 -7.65 5.51
CA PHE A 146 15.57 -8.76 6.14
C PHE A 146 15.90 -8.81 7.62
N LYS A 147 15.02 -9.40 8.39
CA LYS A 147 15.21 -9.73 9.81
C LYS A 147 14.74 -11.15 10.07
N SER A 148 15.25 -11.78 11.12
CA SER A 148 14.75 -13.09 11.56
C SER A 148 13.28 -12.99 11.98
N ASN A 149 12.54 -14.07 11.76
CA ASN A 149 11.19 -14.25 12.28
C ASN A 149 11.23 -14.49 13.82
N TYR A 150 10.09 -14.85 14.40
CA TYR A 150 9.93 -14.99 15.87
C TYR A 150 10.73 -16.16 16.47
N ASP A 151 11.05 -17.21 15.70
CA ASP A 151 11.79 -18.40 16.13
C ASP A 151 13.18 -18.54 15.49
N GLU A 152 13.62 -17.51 14.74
CA GLU A 152 14.91 -17.42 14.04
C GLU A 152 15.12 -18.47 12.93
N THR A 153 14.10 -19.21 12.55
CA THR A 153 14.17 -20.26 11.51
C THR A 153 14.08 -19.71 10.10
N GLU A 154 13.37 -18.59 9.91
CA GLU A 154 13.12 -17.97 8.62
C GLU A 154 13.46 -16.47 8.63
N GLN A 155 13.61 -15.92 7.44
CA GLN A 155 13.86 -14.49 7.24
C GLN A 155 12.61 -13.81 6.68
N GLU A 156 12.23 -12.67 7.25
CA GLU A 156 11.13 -11.84 6.76
C GLU A 156 11.63 -10.45 6.33
N PRO A 157 11.05 -9.83 5.29
CA PRO A 157 11.44 -8.49 4.88
C PRO A 157 10.92 -7.45 5.88
N THR A 158 11.74 -6.45 6.20
CA THR A 158 11.32 -5.33 7.04
C THR A 158 10.31 -4.42 6.34
N VAL A 159 10.39 -4.36 5.01
CA VAL A 159 9.54 -3.58 4.10
C VAL A 159 9.54 -4.23 2.72
N LEU A 160 8.46 -4.10 1.95
CA LEU A 160 8.45 -4.54 0.55
C LEU A 160 9.01 -3.46 -0.38
N PRO A 161 9.66 -3.82 -1.52
CA PRO A 161 10.27 -2.88 -2.46
C PRO A 161 9.24 -2.20 -3.36
N ALA A 162 8.19 -1.61 -2.78
CA ALA A 162 7.04 -1.05 -3.47
C ALA A 162 7.42 -0.12 -4.63
N GLN A 163 6.79 -0.32 -5.79
CA GLN A 163 7.00 0.49 -7.00
C GLN A 163 6.00 1.63 -7.15
N TYR A 164 4.96 1.68 -6.32
CA TYR A 164 3.97 2.76 -6.28
C TYR A 164 3.59 3.08 -4.83
N PRO A 165 3.08 4.30 -4.54
CA PRO A 165 2.76 4.74 -3.16
C PRO A 165 1.48 4.07 -2.65
N ASN A 166 1.56 2.78 -2.31
CA ASN A 166 0.41 1.96 -1.89
C ASN A 166 -0.33 2.55 -0.69
N LEU A 167 0.37 3.19 0.25
CA LEU A 167 -0.26 3.80 1.42
C LEU A 167 -1.31 4.86 1.06
N LEU A 168 -1.03 5.70 0.06
CA LEU A 168 -1.99 6.69 -0.41
C LEU A 168 -3.08 6.06 -1.28
N VAL A 169 -2.73 5.07 -2.10
CA VAL A 169 -3.68 4.42 -3.01
C VAL A 169 -4.76 3.67 -2.24
N ASN A 170 -4.38 2.80 -1.32
CA ASN A 170 -5.33 1.97 -0.57
C ASN A 170 -5.72 2.55 0.79
N GLY A 171 -5.01 3.58 1.25
CA GLY A 171 -5.21 4.10 2.58
C GLY A 171 -4.81 3.12 3.69
N ALA A 172 -5.02 3.53 4.93
CA ALA A 172 -4.84 2.67 6.09
C ALA A 172 -5.64 3.19 7.29
N GLY A 173 -6.20 2.30 8.08
CA GLY A 173 -6.81 2.62 9.37
C GLY A 173 -6.20 1.75 10.46
N GLY A 174 -5.98 2.29 11.65
CA GLY A 174 -5.44 1.55 12.79
C GLY A 174 -5.50 2.32 14.08
N ILE A 175 -5.71 1.59 15.17
CA ILE A 175 -5.75 2.13 16.53
C ILE A 175 -4.58 1.54 17.29
N ALA A 176 -3.68 2.39 17.76
CA ALA A 176 -2.56 2.07 18.60
C ALA A 176 -2.74 2.62 20.02
N VAL A 177 -1.79 2.40 20.90
CA VAL A 177 -1.81 2.98 22.25
C VAL A 177 -1.54 4.47 22.15
N GLY A 178 -2.48 5.29 22.59
CA GLY A 178 -2.36 6.75 22.62
C GLY A 178 -2.44 7.45 21.25
N MET A 179 -2.59 6.71 20.14
CA MET A 179 -2.67 7.30 18.80
C MET A 179 -3.44 6.41 17.83
N ALA A 180 -4.01 7.02 16.79
CA ALA A 180 -4.72 6.32 15.74
C ALA A 180 -4.31 6.89 14.38
N THR A 181 -4.36 6.04 13.35
CA THR A 181 -4.20 6.45 11.96
C THR A 181 -5.49 6.20 11.19
N SER A 182 -5.83 7.13 10.31
CA SER A 182 -6.94 7.01 9.36
C SER A 182 -6.54 7.77 8.10
N ILE A 183 -6.00 7.05 7.13
CA ILE A 183 -5.53 7.59 5.85
C ILE A 183 -6.55 7.18 4.80
N PRO A 184 -7.21 8.14 4.12
CA PRO A 184 -8.19 7.82 3.08
C PRO A 184 -7.51 7.24 1.83
N PRO A 185 -8.17 6.35 1.09
CA PRO A 185 -7.70 5.87 -0.20
C PRO A 185 -7.79 6.97 -1.27
N HIS A 186 -6.97 6.84 -2.32
CA HIS A 186 -6.90 7.77 -3.44
C HIS A 186 -6.85 7.03 -4.78
N ASN A 187 -7.12 7.74 -5.86
CA ASN A 187 -7.00 7.22 -7.20
C ASN A 187 -5.54 6.94 -7.57
N LEU A 188 -5.26 5.73 -8.04
CA LEU A 188 -3.89 5.31 -8.40
C LEU A 188 -3.28 6.22 -9.49
N GLY A 189 -4.06 6.54 -10.53
CA GLY A 189 -3.59 7.38 -11.63
C GLY A 189 -3.22 8.78 -11.16
N GLU A 190 -4.05 9.38 -10.30
CA GLU A 190 -3.82 10.72 -9.73
C GLU A 190 -2.60 10.76 -8.81
N ILE A 191 -2.43 9.75 -7.96
CA ILE A 191 -1.25 9.64 -7.08
C ILE A 191 0.03 9.50 -7.89
N ILE A 192 0.01 8.73 -8.98
CA ILE A 192 1.16 8.61 -9.88
C ILE A 192 1.43 9.96 -10.56
N ASP A 193 0.41 10.66 -11.06
CA ASP A 193 0.58 11.98 -11.68
C ASP A 193 1.17 13.00 -10.70
N GLY A 194 0.68 13.01 -9.45
CA GLY A 194 1.25 13.83 -8.39
C GLY A 194 2.72 13.50 -8.09
N THR A 195 3.06 12.20 -8.07
CA THR A 195 4.45 11.76 -7.87
C THR A 195 5.35 12.18 -9.04
N LEU A 196 4.87 12.04 -10.27
CA LEU A 196 5.59 12.50 -11.47
C LEU A 196 5.76 14.03 -11.48
N ALA A 197 4.77 14.79 -11.03
CA ALA A 197 4.88 16.24 -10.87
C ALA A 197 5.94 16.61 -9.81
N LEU A 198 6.02 15.89 -8.69
CA LEU A 198 7.05 16.07 -7.66
C LEU A 198 8.45 15.73 -8.20
N ILE A 199 8.60 14.70 -9.03
CA ILE A 199 9.88 14.36 -9.68
C ILE A 199 10.37 15.52 -10.57
N LYS A 200 9.45 16.16 -11.30
CA LYS A 200 9.76 17.30 -12.16
C LYS A 200 10.10 18.58 -11.37
N ASN A 201 9.39 18.83 -10.29
CA ASN A 201 9.56 20.00 -9.44
C ASN A 201 9.52 19.60 -7.96
N LYS A 202 10.68 19.53 -7.31
CA LYS A 202 10.80 19.15 -5.88
C LYS A 202 10.16 20.17 -4.92
N ASP A 203 10.13 21.43 -5.32
CA ASP A 203 9.61 22.53 -4.49
C ASP A 203 8.10 22.77 -4.70
N ILE A 204 7.43 21.85 -5.40
CA ILE A 204 6.00 21.92 -5.66
C ILE A 204 5.22 22.06 -4.34
N LYS A 205 4.29 23.03 -4.31
CA LYS A 205 3.44 23.26 -3.14
C LYS A 205 2.22 22.33 -3.14
N VAL A 206 1.66 22.06 -1.96
CA VAL A 206 0.45 21.21 -1.83
C VAL A 206 -0.69 21.68 -2.73
N LYS A 207 -0.90 22.99 -2.87
CA LYS A 207 -1.92 23.57 -3.78
C LYS A 207 -1.71 23.16 -5.25
N GLU A 208 -0.47 23.03 -5.68
CA GLU A 208 -0.14 22.62 -7.05
C GLU A 208 -0.25 21.09 -7.20
N LEU A 209 0.16 20.32 -6.17
CA LEU A 209 -0.07 18.88 -6.13
C LEU A 209 -1.56 18.52 -6.22
N MET A 210 -2.44 19.33 -5.63
CA MET A 210 -3.89 19.13 -5.70
C MET A 210 -4.49 19.34 -7.10
N LYS A 211 -3.74 19.86 -8.07
CA LYS A 211 -4.17 19.83 -9.48
C LYS A 211 -4.13 18.42 -10.06
N HIS A 212 -3.25 17.58 -9.53
CA HIS A 212 -3.08 16.18 -9.91
C HIS A 212 -3.82 15.24 -8.97
N ILE A 213 -3.86 15.57 -7.67
CA ILE A 213 -4.49 14.80 -6.59
C ILE A 213 -5.56 15.70 -5.94
N PRO A 214 -6.75 15.83 -6.53
CA PRO A 214 -7.76 16.77 -6.05
C PRO A 214 -8.33 16.41 -4.67
N GLY A 215 -8.31 15.11 -4.31
CA GLY A 215 -8.81 14.61 -3.02
C GLY A 215 -8.85 13.09 -2.95
N PRO A 216 -9.31 12.53 -1.83
CA PRO A 216 -9.54 11.10 -1.69
C PRO A 216 -10.46 10.54 -2.77
N ASP A 217 -10.31 9.24 -3.07
CA ASP A 217 -11.14 8.51 -4.02
C ASP A 217 -11.52 7.16 -3.39
N PHE A 218 -12.74 7.06 -2.91
CA PHE A 218 -13.22 5.89 -2.19
C PHE A 218 -13.69 4.78 -3.14
N PRO A 219 -13.44 3.52 -2.83
CA PRO A 219 -13.87 2.40 -3.66
C PRO A 219 -15.40 2.34 -3.84
N THR A 220 -16.16 2.81 -2.85
CA THR A 220 -17.63 2.87 -2.89
C THR A 220 -18.19 4.10 -3.60
N GLY A 221 -17.34 5.01 -4.09
CA GLY A 221 -17.78 6.25 -4.74
C GLY A 221 -18.30 7.30 -3.76
N GLY A 222 -19.42 7.94 -4.13
CA GLY A 222 -20.06 8.98 -3.34
C GLY A 222 -19.51 10.38 -3.58
N VAL A 223 -19.92 11.32 -2.74
CA VAL A 223 -19.61 12.75 -2.88
C VAL A 223 -18.93 13.28 -1.62
N ILE A 224 -17.75 13.88 -1.76
CA ILE A 224 -17.06 14.59 -0.68
C ILE A 224 -17.47 16.06 -0.70
N ILE A 225 -17.76 16.60 0.48
CA ILE A 225 -18.15 18.01 0.67
C ILE A 225 -17.02 18.73 1.39
N GLY A 226 -16.51 19.82 0.78
CA GLY A 226 -15.53 20.69 1.42
C GLY A 226 -14.12 20.56 0.87
N LYS A 227 -13.86 21.09 -0.30
CA LYS A 227 -12.55 21.11 -0.96
C LYS A 227 -11.46 21.83 -0.14
N ASP A 228 -11.83 22.90 0.57
CA ASP A 228 -10.88 23.64 1.40
C ASP A 228 -10.42 22.82 2.62
N ILE A 229 -11.32 22.00 3.18
CA ILE A 229 -11.00 21.10 4.29
C ILE A 229 -9.98 20.03 3.84
N ILE A 230 -10.15 19.48 2.63
CA ILE A 230 -9.19 18.54 2.05
C ILE A 230 -7.82 19.21 1.92
N ARG A 231 -7.79 20.46 1.42
CA ARG A 231 -6.54 21.21 1.25
C ARG A 231 -5.80 21.43 2.55
N GLU A 232 -6.52 21.81 3.60
CA GLU A 232 -5.92 22.01 4.92
C GLU A 232 -5.43 20.68 5.50
N GLY A 233 -6.21 19.63 5.36
CA GLY A 233 -5.83 18.31 5.77
C GLY A 233 -4.59 17.77 5.04
N TYR A 234 -4.45 18.02 3.76
CA TYR A 234 -3.25 17.64 3.00
C TYR A 234 -2.00 18.40 3.42
N LYS A 235 -2.14 19.62 3.98
CA LYS A 235 -1.03 20.37 4.54
C LYS A 235 -0.63 19.88 5.93
N THR A 236 -1.63 19.67 6.81
CA THR A 236 -1.41 19.39 8.23
C THR A 236 -1.35 17.91 8.55
N GLY A 237 -1.84 17.05 7.66
CA GLY A 237 -2.02 15.62 7.89
C GLY A 237 -3.25 15.29 8.76
N ARG A 238 -4.10 16.27 9.09
CA ARG A 238 -5.31 16.07 9.92
C ARG A 238 -6.48 16.86 9.37
N GLY A 239 -7.67 16.27 9.40
CA GLY A 239 -8.89 16.92 8.95
C GLY A 239 -10.10 16.03 9.13
N SER A 240 -11.27 16.59 8.86
CA SER A 240 -12.53 15.84 8.86
C SER A 240 -13.44 16.45 7.80
N PHE A 241 -13.88 15.69 6.83
CA PHE A 241 -14.80 16.09 5.79
C PHE A 241 -16.02 15.18 5.77
N LYS A 242 -17.12 15.67 5.18
CA LYS A 242 -18.34 14.89 5.03
C LYS A 242 -18.31 14.11 3.72
N ILE A 243 -18.77 12.86 3.80
CA ILE A 243 -19.01 11.99 2.64
C ILE A 243 -20.50 11.71 2.57
N ARG A 244 -21.08 11.85 1.38
CA ARG A 244 -22.46 11.51 1.09
C ARG A 244 -22.52 10.37 0.09
N GLY A 245 -23.46 9.44 0.29
CA GLY A 245 -23.93 8.55 -0.76
C GLY A 245 -24.74 9.32 -1.80
N GLU A 246 -24.82 8.79 -3.00
CA GLU A 246 -25.59 9.36 -4.09
C GLU A 246 -27.04 8.87 -4.04
N ILE A 247 -27.97 9.82 -4.11
CA ILE A 247 -29.41 9.57 -4.19
C ILE A 247 -29.95 10.23 -5.45
N ASN A 248 -30.47 9.44 -6.35
CA ASN A 248 -31.09 9.87 -7.59
C ASN A 248 -32.62 9.83 -7.48
N VAL A 249 -33.30 10.70 -8.21
CA VAL A 249 -34.75 10.73 -8.26
C VAL A 249 -35.20 10.08 -9.57
N GLU A 250 -36.06 9.08 -9.48
CA GLU A 250 -36.69 8.42 -10.63
C GLU A 250 -38.20 8.69 -10.60
N ASN A 251 -38.74 9.18 -11.71
CA ASN A 251 -40.17 9.40 -11.87
C ASN A 251 -40.85 8.12 -12.37
N LEU A 252 -41.79 7.60 -11.63
CA LEU A 252 -42.56 6.42 -12.00
C LEU A 252 -43.78 6.80 -12.86
N LYS A 253 -44.16 5.88 -13.78
CA LYS A 253 -45.29 6.07 -14.71
C LYS A 253 -46.63 6.41 -14.04
N ASN A 254 -46.76 6.22 -12.72
CA ASN A 254 -47.99 6.45 -11.93
C ASN A 254 -48.00 7.80 -11.20
N GLY A 255 -47.15 8.76 -11.55
CA GLY A 255 -47.03 10.05 -10.89
C GLY A 255 -46.52 9.96 -9.42
N LYS A 256 -45.80 8.90 -9.12
CA LYS A 256 -45.02 8.73 -7.86
C LYS A 256 -43.55 8.88 -8.17
N ASP A 257 -42.84 9.46 -7.25
CA ASP A 257 -41.40 9.56 -7.30
C ASP A 257 -40.74 8.44 -6.50
N ARG A 258 -39.57 8.04 -6.90
CA ARG A 258 -38.71 7.05 -6.23
C ARG A 258 -37.34 7.67 -6.00
N LEU A 259 -36.82 7.53 -4.80
CA LEU A 259 -35.42 7.80 -4.51
C LEU A 259 -34.63 6.50 -4.69
N VAL A 260 -33.53 6.56 -5.40
CA VAL A 260 -32.63 5.42 -5.62
C VAL A 260 -31.26 5.77 -5.08
N ILE A 261 -30.81 5.02 -4.08
CA ILE A 261 -29.45 5.12 -3.56
C ILE A 261 -28.56 4.28 -4.47
N THR A 262 -27.60 4.93 -5.13
CA THR A 262 -26.66 4.29 -6.06
C THR A 262 -25.26 4.15 -5.49
N SER A 263 -24.93 4.88 -4.43
CA SER A 263 -23.69 4.71 -3.67
C SER A 263 -23.91 4.99 -2.19
N ILE A 264 -23.10 4.37 -1.33
CA ILE A 264 -23.09 4.59 0.11
C ILE A 264 -21.70 5.06 0.54
N PRO A 265 -21.59 5.83 1.65
CA PRO A 265 -20.29 6.26 2.16
C PRO A 265 -19.38 5.09 2.49
N TYR A 266 -18.09 5.31 2.34
CA TYR A 266 -17.06 4.31 2.65
C TYR A 266 -17.17 3.82 4.10
N GLN A 267 -17.07 2.51 4.29
CA GLN A 267 -17.20 1.79 5.58
C GLN A 267 -18.60 1.82 6.20
N VAL A 268 -19.62 2.27 5.48
CA VAL A 268 -21.01 2.14 5.92
C VAL A 268 -21.56 0.78 5.49
N ASN A 269 -22.23 0.11 6.42
CA ASN A 269 -22.95 -1.15 6.16
C ASN A 269 -24.32 -0.84 5.54
N LYS A 270 -24.61 -1.45 4.36
CA LYS A 270 -25.84 -1.19 3.61
C LYS A 270 -27.09 -1.73 4.34
N SER A 271 -27.03 -2.92 4.93
CA SER A 271 -28.15 -3.51 5.67
C SER A 271 -28.52 -2.66 6.88
N ASN A 272 -27.54 -2.25 7.69
CA ASN A 272 -27.78 -1.37 8.83
C ASN A 272 -28.35 -0.01 8.40
N LEU A 273 -27.94 0.51 7.25
CA LEU A 273 -28.51 1.74 6.68
C LEU A 273 -29.99 1.54 6.32
N ASN A 274 -30.34 0.45 5.65
CA ASN A 274 -31.72 0.14 5.26
C ASN A 274 -32.60 -0.08 6.49
N GLU A 275 -32.13 -0.81 7.49
CA GLU A 275 -32.84 -0.99 8.78
C GLU A 275 -33.08 0.34 9.48
N LYS A 276 -32.07 1.22 9.50
CA LYS A 276 -32.20 2.54 10.11
C LYS A 276 -33.22 3.42 9.39
N ILE A 277 -33.28 3.37 8.06
CA ILE A 277 -34.31 4.09 7.30
C ILE A 277 -35.70 3.54 7.66
N ALA A 278 -35.89 2.23 7.70
CA ALA A 278 -37.15 1.60 8.07
C ALA A 278 -37.58 1.93 9.50
N GLU A 279 -36.62 1.98 10.45
CA GLU A 279 -36.88 2.42 11.82
C GLU A 279 -37.42 3.87 11.88
N LEU A 280 -36.74 4.80 11.16
CA LEU A 280 -37.14 6.22 11.12
C LEU A 280 -38.53 6.44 10.50
N VAL A 281 -38.91 5.60 9.53
CA VAL A 281 -40.26 5.61 8.94
C VAL A 281 -41.29 5.09 9.95
N ARG A 282 -40.98 4.00 10.65
CA ARG A 282 -41.86 3.43 11.69
C ARG A 282 -42.06 4.41 12.86
N ASP A 283 -40.99 5.08 13.27
CA ASP A 283 -41.01 6.10 14.34
C ASP A 283 -41.64 7.43 13.90
N LYS A 284 -42.10 7.53 12.65
CA LYS A 284 -42.67 8.77 12.05
C LYS A 284 -41.71 9.96 12.07
N LYS A 285 -40.41 9.74 12.14
CA LYS A 285 -39.39 10.79 12.00
C LYS A 285 -39.17 11.21 10.56
N ILE A 286 -39.40 10.27 9.63
CA ILE A 286 -39.45 10.53 8.19
C ILE A 286 -40.80 10.04 7.69
N GLU A 287 -41.64 11.01 7.29
CA GLU A 287 -42.93 10.72 6.70
C GLU A 287 -42.86 10.84 5.17
N GLY A 288 -43.67 10.06 4.46
CA GLY A 288 -43.73 10.14 2.99
C GLY A 288 -43.08 9.01 2.25
N ILE A 289 -42.39 8.13 2.92
CA ILE A 289 -41.88 6.85 2.34
C ILE A 289 -43.00 5.82 2.39
N SER A 290 -43.24 5.11 1.28
CA SER A 290 -44.24 4.05 1.18
C SER A 290 -43.62 2.65 1.24
N ASP A 291 -42.46 2.47 0.66
CA ASP A 291 -41.79 1.16 0.60
C ASP A 291 -40.26 1.33 0.43
N ILE A 292 -39.49 0.35 0.88
CA ILE A 292 -38.03 0.30 0.76
C ILE A 292 -37.66 -1.09 0.28
N ARG A 293 -36.95 -1.15 -0.85
CA ARG A 293 -36.48 -2.42 -1.44
C ARG A 293 -35.00 -2.33 -1.77
N ASP A 294 -34.29 -3.38 -1.49
CA ASP A 294 -32.92 -3.58 -1.95
C ASP A 294 -32.94 -4.34 -3.28
N GLU A 295 -32.64 -3.62 -4.35
CA GLU A 295 -32.56 -4.13 -5.72
C GLU A 295 -31.09 -4.26 -6.18
N SER A 296 -30.13 -4.22 -5.24
CA SER A 296 -28.69 -4.31 -5.53
C SER A 296 -28.33 -5.64 -6.17
N ASN A 297 -27.49 -5.60 -7.19
CA ASN A 297 -27.04 -6.78 -7.93
C ASN A 297 -25.53 -6.67 -8.23
N ARG A 298 -25.03 -7.48 -9.18
CA ARG A 298 -23.62 -7.47 -9.60
C ARG A 298 -23.21 -6.18 -10.34
N GLU A 299 -24.16 -5.38 -10.82
CA GLU A 299 -23.91 -4.12 -11.51
C GLU A 299 -23.69 -2.97 -10.54
N GLY A 300 -24.14 -3.11 -9.28
CA GLY A 300 -23.93 -2.11 -8.25
C GLY A 300 -25.01 -2.05 -7.18
N ILE A 301 -24.88 -1.02 -6.34
CA ILE A 301 -25.84 -0.71 -5.28
C ILE A 301 -27.06 -0.05 -5.89
N ARG A 302 -28.24 -0.58 -5.54
CA ARG A 302 -29.54 0.00 -5.90
C ARG A 302 -30.52 -0.23 -4.76
N VAL A 303 -30.68 0.75 -3.88
CA VAL A 303 -31.72 0.73 -2.85
C VAL A 303 -32.84 1.68 -3.31
N ALA A 304 -34.00 1.10 -3.62
CA ALA A 304 -35.18 1.80 -4.12
C ALA A 304 -36.10 2.19 -2.94
N ILE A 305 -36.39 3.47 -2.80
CA ILE A 305 -37.24 4.05 -1.78
C ILE A 305 -38.43 4.70 -2.49
N ASP A 306 -39.60 4.06 -2.45
CA ASP A 306 -40.82 4.58 -3.06
C ASP A 306 -41.46 5.65 -2.20
N LEU A 307 -41.78 6.78 -2.81
CA LEU A 307 -42.43 7.90 -2.10
C LEU A 307 -43.95 7.84 -2.22
N ARG A 308 -44.66 8.41 -1.23
CA ARG A 308 -46.09 8.63 -1.34
C ARG A 308 -46.39 9.76 -2.34
N ARG A 309 -47.58 9.78 -2.92
CA ARG A 309 -48.02 10.87 -3.81
C ARG A 309 -47.95 12.21 -3.06
N SER A 310 -47.59 13.27 -3.77
CA SER A 310 -47.52 14.64 -3.26
C SER A 310 -46.39 14.92 -2.25
N VAL A 311 -45.43 14.04 -2.10
CA VAL A 311 -44.24 14.27 -1.27
C VAL A 311 -43.11 14.75 -2.15
N GLU A 312 -42.49 15.87 -1.74
CA GLU A 312 -41.32 16.40 -2.46
C GLU A 312 -40.08 15.55 -2.23
N PRO A 313 -39.48 14.98 -3.27
CA PRO A 313 -38.30 14.09 -3.15
C PRO A 313 -37.11 14.74 -2.44
N GLU A 314 -36.84 16.01 -2.69
CA GLU A 314 -35.73 16.74 -2.09
C GLU A 314 -35.87 16.90 -0.57
N THR A 315 -37.09 17.00 -0.07
CA THR A 315 -37.34 17.05 1.38
C THR A 315 -36.96 15.74 2.06
N ILE A 316 -37.40 14.61 1.50
CA ILE A 316 -37.03 13.28 2.01
C ILE A 316 -35.52 13.04 1.89
N LYS A 317 -34.92 13.43 0.80
CA LYS A 317 -33.47 13.32 0.58
C LYS A 317 -32.68 14.08 1.65
N ARG A 318 -33.08 15.30 2.01
CA ARG A 318 -32.48 16.07 3.11
C ARG A 318 -32.65 15.40 4.46
N GLN A 319 -33.83 14.83 4.75
CA GLN A 319 -34.06 14.07 5.98
C GLN A 319 -33.21 12.81 6.05
N LEU A 320 -33.05 12.08 4.95
CA LEU A 320 -32.15 10.91 4.87
C LEU A 320 -30.71 11.31 5.17
N TYR A 321 -30.18 12.37 4.58
CA TYR A 321 -28.85 12.87 4.89
C TYR A 321 -28.68 13.30 6.36
N LYS A 322 -29.72 13.85 6.97
CA LYS A 322 -29.66 14.34 8.35
C LYS A 322 -29.73 13.23 9.40
N TYR A 323 -30.54 12.19 9.16
CA TYR A 323 -30.91 11.22 10.19
C TYR A 323 -30.27 9.83 9.98
N THR A 324 -29.58 9.60 8.88
CA THR A 324 -28.99 8.32 8.57
C THR A 324 -27.50 8.43 8.24
N SER A 325 -26.80 7.29 8.19
CA SER A 325 -25.39 7.20 7.83
C SER A 325 -25.10 7.38 6.33
N ILE A 326 -26.09 7.75 5.51
CA ILE A 326 -25.89 8.09 4.10
C ILE A 326 -25.11 9.41 3.92
N GLU A 327 -25.06 10.25 4.95
CA GLU A 327 -24.05 11.28 5.14
C GLU A 327 -23.29 10.98 6.42
N THR A 328 -21.99 10.86 6.34
CA THR A 328 -21.12 10.61 7.48
C THR A 328 -19.87 11.48 7.43
N SER A 329 -19.25 11.72 8.58
CA SER A 329 -17.96 12.42 8.65
C SER A 329 -16.82 11.44 8.60
N PHE A 330 -15.86 11.67 7.71
CA PHE A 330 -14.61 10.95 7.66
C PHE A 330 -13.50 11.81 8.27
N GLY A 331 -13.07 11.42 9.47
CA GLY A 331 -11.91 12.03 10.11
C GLY A 331 -10.64 11.37 9.59
N PHE A 332 -9.73 12.12 9.00
CA PHE A 332 -8.45 11.58 8.63
C PHE A 332 -7.32 12.11 9.52
N ASN A 333 -6.42 11.21 9.85
CA ASN A 333 -5.19 11.45 10.59
C ASN A 333 -4.08 10.67 9.90
N SER A 334 -3.24 11.38 9.19
CA SER A 334 -2.21 10.82 8.32
C SER A 334 -0.95 10.44 9.11
N LEU A 335 -1.11 9.52 10.07
CA LEU A 335 -0.04 9.02 10.93
C LEU A 335 0.56 7.74 10.33
N ALA A 336 1.86 7.72 10.09
CA ALA A 336 2.59 6.56 9.56
C ALA A 336 3.94 6.40 10.25
N ILE A 337 4.55 5.23 10.11
CA ILE A 337 5.92 4.98 10.58
C ILE A 337 6.91 5.52 9.55
N VAL A 338 7.73 6.48 10.01
CA VAL A 338 8.84 7.07 9.23
C VAL A 338 10.11 6.86 10.04
N ASP A 339 11.10 6.17 9.49
CA ASP A 339 12.37 5.87 10.17
C ASP A 339 12.16 5.30 11.60
N ASN A 340 11.27 4.29 11.71
CA ASN A 340 10.88 3.63 12.96
C ASN A 340 10.22 4.54 14.03
N LYS A 341 9.71 5.70 13.63
CA LYS A 341 9.00 6.62 14.54
C LYS A 341 7.62 6.96 13.95
N PRO A 342 6.57 7.05 14.79
CA PRO A 342 5.27 7.54 14.33
C PRO A 342 5.35 9.03 14.02
N LYS A 343 4.93 9.43 12.82
CA LYS A 343 4.92 10.83 12.37
C LYS A 343 3.62 11.13 11.63
N THR A 344 2.99 12.27 11.95
CA THR A 344 1.91 12.81 11.11
C THR A 344 2.53 13.46 9.88
N CYS A 345 2.09 13.03 8.71
CA CYS A 345 2.67 13.42 7.43
C CYS A 345 1.68 14.24 6.60
N SER A 346 2.15 15.26 5.93
CA SER A 346 1.42 15.95 4.86
C SER A 346 1.38 15.08 3.59
N LEU A 347 0.53 15.44 2.62
CA LEU A 347 0.51 14.76 1.31
C LEU A 347 1.90 14.78 0.65
N LYS A 348 2.61 15.90 0.74
CA LYS A 348 3.95 16.05 0.18
C LYS A 348 4.96 15.15 0.89
N ASP A 349 4.90 15.05 2.23
CA ASP A 349 5.77 14.15 3.00
C ASP A 349 5.62 12.69 2.57
N PHE A 350 4.40 12.23 2.29
CA PHE A 350 4.18 10.86 1.80
C PHE A 350 4.88 10.60 0.47
N LEU A 351 4.71 11.50 -0.49
CA LEU A 351 5.30 11.36 -1.81
C LEU A 351 6.83 11.48 -1.78
N GLU A 352 7.37 12.39 -0.97
CA GLU A 352 8.83 12.56 -0.80
C GLU A 352 9.49 11.33 -0.15
N ASN A 353 8.89 10.80 0.93
CA ASN A 353 9.42 9.61 1.60
C ASN A 353 9.34 8.37 0.69
N PHE A 354 8.23 8.21 -0.04
CA PHE A 354 8.12 7.16 -1.03
C PHE A 354 9.19 7.30 -2.13
N LEU A 355 9.37 8.49 -2.67
CA LEU A 355 10.35 8.73 -3.74
C LEU A 355 11.77 8.45 -3.26
N LYS A 356 12.14 8.93 -2.06
CA LYS A 356 13.43 8.64 -1.43
C LYS A 356 13.66 7.14 -1.27
N PHE A 357 12.67 6.42 -0.77
CA PHE A 357 12.72 4.97 -0.63
C PHE A 357 12.88 4.28 -1.99
N ARG A 358 12.11 4.71 -3.01
CA ARG A 358 12.19 4.12 -4.35
C ARG A 358 13.53 4.39 -5.03
N GLU A 359 14.14 5.58 -4.83
CA GLU A 359 15.50 5.88 -5.26
C GLU A 359 16.48 4.84 -4.70
N ASP A 360 16.43 4.56 -3.39
CA ASP A 360 17.29 3.57 -2.73
C ASP A 360 17.09 2.15 -3.27
N VAL A 361 15.84 1.74 -3.47
CA VAL A 361 15.49 0.43 -4.03
C VAL A 361 16.05 0.27 -5.44
N VAL A 362 15.85 1.25 -6.33
CA VAL A 362 16.35 1.19 -7.72
C VAL A 362 17.87 1.20 -7.76
N ILE A 363 18.54 1.96 -6.88
CA ILE A 363 20.02 1.94 -6.79
C ILE A 363 20.51 0.54 -6.37
N LYS A 364 19.92 -0.08 -5.35
CA LYS A 364 20.30 -1.40 -4.88
C LYS A 364 20.04 -2.47 -5.94
N LYS A 365 18.88 -2.46 -6.57
CA LYS A 365 18.51 -3.30 -7.71
C LYS A 365 19.56 -3.17 -8.82
N THR A 366 19.87 -1.95 -9.24
CA THR A 366 20.80 -1.67 -10.33
C THR A 366 22.23 -2.12 -9.97
N LYS A 367 22.67 -1.95 -8.71
CA LYS A 367 23.96 -2.48 -8.23
C LYS A 367 24.02 -4.00 -8.27
N TYR A 368 22.93 -4.68 -7.88
CA TYR A 368 22.84 -6.13 -7.95
C TYR A 368 22.91 -6.62 -9.39
N ASP A 369 22.12 -6.03 -10.29
CA ASP A 369 22.09 -6.38 -11.71
C ASP A 369 23.42 -6.04 -12.40
N LEU A 370 24.07 -4.93 -12.02
CA LEU A 370 25.42 -4.55 -12.49
C LEU A 370 26.45 -5.61 -12.10
N LYS A 371 26.49 -5.99 -10.82
CA LYS A 371 27.42 -7.02 -10.35
C LYS A 371 27.22 -8.35 -11.08
N LYS A 372 25.96 -8.78 -11.21
CA LYS A 372 25.62 -10.01 -11.95
C LYS A 372 26.05 -9.95 -13.42
N ALA A 373 25.90 -8.79 -14.07
CA ALA A 373 26.33 -8.57 -15.44
C ALA A 373 27.88 -8.55 -15.54
N GLU A 374 28.58 -7.89 -14.61
CA GLU A 374 30.04 -7.86 -14.55
C GLU A 374 30.62 -9.27 -14.30
N ASP A 375 30.05 -10.03 -13.37
CA ASP A 375 30.43 -11.42 -13.09
C ASP A 375 30.22 -12.31 -14.33
N ARG A 376 29.12 -12.16 -15.05
CA ARG A 376 28.84 -12.91 -16.27
C ARG A 376 29.81 -12.57 -17.41
N VAL A 377 30.07 -11.27 -17.62
CA VAL A 377 31.04 -10.83 -18.64
C VAL A 377 32.44 -11.31 -18.29
N HIS A 378 32.83 -11.29 -17.02
CA HIS A 378 34.10 -11.79 -16.56
C HIS A 378 34.28 -13.26 -16.98
N VAL A 379 33.29 -14.11 -16.75
CA VAL A 379 33.31 -15.52 -17.20
C VAL A 379 33.38 -15.61 -18.73
N LEU A 380 32.56 -14.86 -19.46
CA LEU A 380 32.54 -14.88 -20.93
C LEU A 380 33.86 -14.43 -21.56
N LEU A 381 34.55 -13.44 -20.96
CA LEU A 381 35.88 -13.02 -21.40
C LEU A 381 36.89 -14.15 -21.24
N GLY A 382 36.86 -14.89 -20.13
CA GLY A 382 37.73 -16.09 -19.94
C GLY A 382 37.47 -17.16 -21.00
N LEU A 383 36.18 -17.39 -21.31
CA LEU A 383 35.79 -18.32 -22.37
C LEU A 383 36.29 -17.88 -23.76
N SER A 384 36.13 -16.59 -24.08
CA SER A 384 36.62 -16.02 -25.36
C SER A 384 38.14 -16.18 -25.53
N VAL A 385 38.92 -15.89 -24.46
CA VAL A 385 40.38 -16.10 -24.44
C VAL A 385 40.75 -17.57 -24.61
N SER A 386 39.99 -18.46 -23.98
CA SER A 386 40.24 -19.91 -24.04
C SER A 386 39.94 -20.48 -25.42
N VAL A 387 38.88 -20.02 -26.06
CA VAL A 387 38.55 -20.44 -27.43
C VAL A 387 39.57 -19.92 -28.44
N GLU A 388 40.07 -18.70 -28.27
CA GLU A 388 41.18 -18.18 -29.09
C GLU A 388 42.44 -18.99 -28.97
N ASN A 389 42.67 -19.67 -27.84
CA ASN A 389 43.86 -20.48 -27.55
C ASN A 389 43.51 -21.97 -27.32
N ILE A 390 42.50 -22.49 -28.00
CA ILE A 390 41.87 -23.79 -27.69
C ILE A 390 42.85 -24.95 -27.69
N ASP A 391 43.76 -25.02 -28.65
CA ASP A 391 44.75 -26.13 -28.78
C ASP A 391 45.67 -26.19 -27.54
N LYS A 392 46.07 -25.02 -27.04
CA LYS A 392 46.89 -24.92 -25.84
C LYS A 392 46.14 -25.32 -24.59
N VAL A 393 44.84 -24.91 -24.48
CA VAL A 393 43.96 -25.29 -23.37
C VAL A 393 43.78 -26.83 -23.35
N ILE A 394 43.45 -27.43 -24.49
CA ILE A 394 43.25 -28.89 -24.59
C ILE A 394 44.56 -29.63 -24.26
N LYS A 395 45.69 -29.13 -24.70
CA LYS A 395 47.01 -29.76 -24.41
C LYS A 395 47.28 -29.74 -22.90
N ILE A 396 47.03 -28.63 -22.22
CA ILE A 396 47.23 -28.54 -20.77
C ILE A 396 46.27 -29.48 -20.02
N ILE A 397 44.98 -29.51 -20.38
CA ILE A 397 43.99 -30.38 -19.74
C ILE A 397 44.37 -31.86 -19.91
N ARG A 398 44.80 -32.28 -21.10
CA ARG A 398 45.19 -33.67 -21.38
C ARG A 398 46.50 -34.08 -20.72
N SER A 399 47.45 -33.14 -20.49
CA SER A 399 48.75 -33.44 -19.86
C SER A 399 48.67 -33.40 -18.32
N SER A 400 47.63 -32.90 -17.72
CA SER A 400 47.45 -32.80 -16.27
C SER A 400 46.96 -34.14 -15.70
N LYS A 401 47.48 -34.54 -14.53
CA LYS A 401 47.11 -35.78 -13.85
C LYS A 401 45.76 -35.70 -13.12
N ASN A 402 45.38 -34.53 -12.73
CA ASN A 402 44.13 -34.29 -12.02
C ASN A 402 43.54 -32.89 -12.35
N PRO A 403 42.26 -32.63 -12.06
CA PRO A 403 41.62 -31.35 -12.35
C PRO A 403 42.23 -30.14 -11.63
N GLU A 404 42.80 -30.33 -10.44
CA GLU A 404 43.46 -29.26 -9.68
C GLU A 404 44.79 -28.83 -10.33
N GLU A 405 45.56 -29.77 -10.84
CA GLU A 405 46.79 -29.48 -11.56
C GLU A 405 46.50 -28.72 -12.87
N ALA A 406 45.46 -29.15 -13.60
CA ALA A 406 44.96 -28.42 -14.77
C ALA A 406 44.54 -26.99 -14.42
N LYS A 407 43.77 -26.81 -13.35
CA LYS A 407 43.32 -25.51 -12.85
C LYS A 407 44.50 -24.58 -12.53
N ASN A 408 45.45 -25.06 -11.75
CA ASN A 408 46.63 -24.29 -11.36
C ASN A 408 47.51 -23.91 -12.54
N THR A 409 47.66 -24.80 -13.53
CA THR A 409 48.47 -24.57 -14.74
C THR A 409 47.78 -23.53 -15.64
N LEU A 410 46.47 -23.61 -15.82
CA LEU A 410 45.70 -22.64 -16.61
C LEU A 410 45.76 -21.23 -16.01
N ILE A 411 45.69 -21.07 -14.66
CA ILE A 411 45.81 -19.80 -13.96
C ILE A 411 47.20 -19.18 -14.13
N LYS A 412 48.28 -19.98 -14.01
CA LYS A 412 49.67 -19.51 -14.10
C LYS A 412 50.10 -19.18 -15.53
N THR A 413 49.39 -19.70 -16.54
CA THR A 413 49.73 -19.49 -17.94
C THR A 413 49.33 -18.10 -18.42
N LYS A 414 50.23 -17.38 -19.08
CA LYS A 414 49.91 -16.13 -19.79
C LYS A 414 49.31 -16.46 -21.16
N TRP A 415 48.11 -15.94 -21.39
CA TRP A 415 47.33 -16.20 -22.59
C TRP A 415 47.48 -15.05 -23.59
N LYS A 416 47.73 -15.39 -24.84
CA LYS A 416 47.84 -14.44 -25.95
C LYS A 416 46.43 -13.95 -26.30
N ILE A 417 46.22 -12.62 -26.41
CA ILE A 417 44.98 -12.03 -26.79
C ILE A 417 45.16 -11.19 -28.06
N THR A 418 44.39 -11.51 -29.10
CA THR A 418 44.34 -10.78 -30.38
C THR A 418 42.94 -10.32 -30.67
N LYS A 419 42.01 -11.24 -30.93
CA LYS A 419 40.60 -10.95 -31.16
C LYS A 419 39.88 -10.53 -29.87
N SER A 420 40.14 -11.24 -28.79
CA SER A 420 39.55 -10.96 -27.47
C SER A 420 40.00 -9.61 -26.89
N ALA A 421 41.10 -9.03 -27.36
CA ALA A 421 41.61 -7.74 -26.88
C ALA A 421 40.61 -6.59 -27.06
N LYS A 422 39.80 -6.58 -28.13
CA LYS A 422 38.74 -5.59 -28.35
C LYS A 422 37.62 -5.73 -27.33
N LEU A 423 37.21 -6.95 -27.01
CA LEU A 423 36.17 -7.26 -26.05
C LEU A 423 36.59 -6.93 -24.62
N ILE A 424 37.85 -7.22 -24.26
CA ILE A 424 38.42 -6.88 -22.96
C ILE A 424 38.43 -5.35 -22.75
N LYS A 425 38.83 -4.57 -23.77
CA LYS A 425 38.81 -3.08 -23.70
C LYS A 425 37.44 -2.49 -23.51
N LEU A 426 36.36 -3.15 -23.94
CA LEU A 426 34.99 -2.69 -23.74
C LEU A 426 34.56 -2.78 -22.27
N VAL A 427 35.15 -3.68 -21.50
CA VAL A 427 34.73 -4.00 -20.13
C VAL A 427 35.77 -3.59 -19.10
N ASP A 428 37.05 -3.86 -19.36
CA ASP A 428 38.17 -3.54 -18.46
C ASP A 428 39.04 -2.44 -19.09
N SER A 429 39.13 -1.32 -18.40
CA SER A 429 40.01 -0.19 -18.81
C SER A 429 41.49 -0.45 -18.55
N LYS A 430 41.86 -1.57 -17.92
CA LYS A 430 43.25 -1.94 -17.71
C LYS A 430 43.93 -2.34 -19.03
N ASN A 431 45.05 -1.74 -19.30
CA ASN A 431 45.80 -1.98 -20.54
C ASN A 431 46.53 -3.31 -20.44
N HIS A 432 45.91 -4.40 -20.91
CA HIS A 432 46.52 -5.73 -21.00
C HIS A 432 47.46 -5.77 -22.21
N LYS A 433 48.73 -5.47 -22.02
CA LYS A 433 49.79 -5.45 -23.06
C LYS A 433 49.93 -6.80 -23.81
N GLY A 434 48.84 -7.22 -24.55
CA GLY A 434 48.84 -8.43 -25.38
C GLY A 434 48.81 -9.79 -24.64
N SER A 435 48.75 -9.78 -23.31
CA SER A 435 48.62 -10.98 -22.50
C SER A 435 47.56 -10.86 -21.43
N TYR A 436 46.82 -11.94 -21.17
CA TYR A 436 45.75 -12.05 -20.18
C TYR A 436 46.01 -13.20 -19.21
N ASN A 437 45.72 -12.98 -17.94
CA ASN A 437 45.77 -14.05 -16.92
C ASN A 437 44.35 -14.44 -16.55
N LEU A 438 44.03 -15.72 -16.61
CA LEU A 438 42.72 -16.24 -16.24
C LEU A 438 42.58 -16.24 -14.71
N SER A 439 41.39 -15.85 -14.23
CA SER A 439 41.02 -16.00 -12.82
C SER A 439 40.56 -17.42 -12.51
N GLU A 440 40.49 -17.74 -11.22
CA GLU A 440 40.02 -19.04 -10.75
C GLU A 440 38.61 -19.35 -11.21
N THR A 441 37.70 -18.39 -11.13
CA THR A 441 36.29 -18.49 -11.57
C THR A 441 36.21 -18.74 -13.08
N GLN A 442 37.03 -18.07 -13.86
CA GLN A 442 37.10 -18.27 -15.31
C GLN A 442 37.59 -19.67 -15.64
N VAL A 443 38.65 -20.14 -14.98
CA VAL A 443 39.21 -21.49 -15.21
C VAL A 443 38.21 -22.58 -14.81
N THR A 444 37.49 -22.44 -13.71
CA THR A 444 36.44 -23.39 -13.34
C THR A 444 35.37 -23.47 -14.43
N SER A 445 34.93 -22.35 -14.94
CA SER A 445 33.91 -22.28 -16.02
C SER A 445 34.45 -22.85 -17.35
N ILE A 446 35.77 -22.75 -17.62
CA ILE A 446 36.42 -23.34 -18.79
C ILE A 446 36.44 -24.87 -18.67
N LEU A 447 36.77 -25.41 -17.49
CA LEU A 447 36.79 -26.85 -17.25
C LEU A 447 35.41 -27.50 -17.32
N GLU A 448 34.35 -26.77 -16.99
CA GLU A 448 32.95 -27.20 -17.07
C GLU A 448 32.35 -27.04 -18.48
N LEU A 449 33.10 -26.51 -19.45
CA LEU A 449 32.61 -26.25 -20.80
C LEU A 449 32.25 -27.53 -21.55
N ARG A 450 31.04 -27.59 -22.08
CA ARG A 450 30.64 -28.64 -23.02
C ARG A 450 31.26 -28.39 -24.39
N LEU A 451 31.79 -29.43 -25.02
CA LEU A 451 32.46 -29.39 -26.34
C LEU A 451 31.60 -28.71 -27.43
N GLN A 452 30.28 -28.78 -27.33
CA GLN A 452 29.34 -28.13 -28.28
C GLN A 452 29.48 -26.60 -28.32
N LYS A 453 29.91 -25.94 -27.23
CA LYS A 453 30.11 -24.48 -27.19
C LYS A 453 31.43 -24.01 -27.82
N LEU A 454 32.27 -24.95 -28.29
CA LEU A 454 33.55 -24.65 -28.94
C LEU A 454 33.44 -24.52 -30.47
N THR A 455 32.23 -24.60 -31.02
CA THR A 455 31.97 -24.42 -32.45
C THR A 455 32.04 -22.93 -32.84
N ALA A 456 32.24 -22.64 -34.13
CA ALA A 456 32.27 -21.26 -34.63
C ALA A 456 30.97 -20.46 -34.34
N LEU A 457 29.81 -21.13 -34.33
CA LEU A 457 28.54 -20.54 -33.89
C LEU A 457 28.59 -20.12 -32.42
N GLY A 458 29.15 -20.95 -31.54
CA GLY A 458 29.27 -20.63 -30.11
C GLY A 458 30.18 -19.43 -29.83
N ILE A 459 31.19 -19.16 -30.66
CA ILE A 459 32.10 -18.01 -30.56
C ILE A 459 31.32 -16.70 -30.83
N ASN A 460 30.56 -16.66 -31.92
CA ASN A 460 29.76 -15.49 -32.28
C ASN A 460 28.70 -15.18 -31.23
N GLU A 461 28.07 -16.20 -30.66
CA GLU A 461 27.09 -16.03 -29.54
C GLU A 461 27.76 -15.41 -28.32
N ILE A 462 28.97 -15.85 -27.94
CA ILE A 462 29.71 -15.27 -26.81
C ILE A 462 30.08 -13.82 -27.07
N GLU A 463 30.52 -13.47 -28.26
CA GLU A 463 30.85 -12.08 -28.63
C GLU A 463 29.64 -11.17 -28.61
N GLU A 464 28.48 -11.62 -29.11
CA GLU A 464 27.24 -10.87 -29.06
C GLU A 464 26.74 -10.70 -27.61
N GLU A 465 26.81 -11.75 -26.78
CA GLU A 465 26.42 -11.68 -25.38
C GLU A 465 27.29 -10.67 -24.61
N ILE A 466 28.62 -10.66 -24.85
CA ILE A 466 29.54 -9.69 -24.25
C ILE A 466 29.16 -8.24 -24.67
N LYS A 467 28.88 -8.01 -25.95
CA LYS A 467 28.48 -6.67 -26.42
C LYS A 467 27.19 -6.21 -25.74
N LYS A 468 26.14 -7.03 -25.71
CA LYS A 468 24.86 -6.73 -25.05
C LYS A 468 25.06 -6.44 -23.56
N LEU A 469 25.87 -7.24 -22.86
CA LEU A 469 26.15 -7.02 -21.44
C LEU A 469 26.99 -5.77 -21.20
N SER A 470 27.94 -5.42 -22.08
CA SER A 470 28.74 -4.19 -21.95
C SER A 470 27.89 -2.93 -22.09
N GLU A 471 26.90 -2.93 -22.98
CA GLU A 471 25.90 -1.87 -23.10
C GLU A 471 25.04 -1.74 -21.84
N LEU A 472 24.58 -2.88 -21.29
CA LEU A 472 23.82 -2.93 -20.03
C LEU A 472 24.65 -2.41 -18.86
N ILE A 473 25.91 -2.82 -18.72
CA ILE A 473 26.84 -2.34 -17.69
C ILE A 473 27.00 -0.82 -17.79
N THR A 474 27.17 -0.29 -18.99
CA THR A 474 27.29 1.16 -19.23
C THR A 474 25.99 1.87 -18.81
N LYS A 475 24.82 1.31 -19.15
CA LYS A 475 23.51 1.83 -18.73
C LYS A 475 23.35 1.80 -17.21
N TYR A 476 23.70 0.70 -16.55
CA TYR A 476 23.62 0.59 -15.09
C TYR A 476 24.54 1.58 -14.38
N LYS A 477 25.78 1.76 -14.87
CA LYS A 477 26.71 2.76 -14.34
C LYS A 477 26.17 4.19 -14.51
N LYS A 478 25.51 4.51 -15.62
CA LYS A 478 24.84 5.80 -15.81
C LYS A 478 23.71 6.02 -14.80
N ILE A 479 22.86 5.00 -14.57
CA ILE A 479 21.74 5.10 -13.61
C ILE A 479 22.28 5.33 -12.19
N ILE A 480 23.34 4.63 -11.78
CA ILE A 480 23.93 4.76 -10.43
C ILE A 480 24.56 6.15 -10.24
N ASN A 481 25.23 6.68 -11.25
CA ASN A 481 26.03 7.92 -11.14
C ASN A 481 25.24 9.19 -11.47
N SER A 482 24.05 9.07 -12.07
CA SER A 482 23.24 10.20 -12.49
C SER A 482 21.84 10.17 -11.88
N LYS A 483 21.56 11.14 -11.00
CA LYS A 483 20.23 11.29 -10.39
C LYS A 483 19.13 11.51 -11.43
N SER A 484 19.42 12.18 -12.54
CA SER A 484 18.44 12.40 -13.60
C SER A 484 18.05 11.10 -14.31
N GLU A 485 19.02 10.22 -14.59
CA GLU A 485 18.74 8.91 -15.19
C GLU A 485 18.00 8.00 -14.23
N LEU A 486 18.35 8.02 -12.93
CA LEU A 486 17.62 7.29 -11.89
C LEU A 486 16.14 7.72 -11.83
N LEU A 487 15.87 9.03 -11.82
CA LEU A 487 14.50 9.55 -11.80
C LEU A 487 13.72 9.24 -13.09
N LYS A 488 14.38 9.16 -14.24
CA LYS A 488 13.75 8.68 -15.49
C LYS A 488 13.30 7.22 -15.39
N VAL A 489 14.13 6.36 -14.79
CA VAL A 489 13.74 4.95 -14.57
C VAL A 489 12.51 4.87 -13.69
N ILE A 490 12.48 5.59 -12.55
CA ILE A 490 11.33 5.62 -11.65
C ILE A 490 10.08 6.17 -12.36
N SER A 491 10.23 7.24 -13.13
CA SER A 491 9.12 7.82 -13.89
C SER A 491 8.53 6.85 -14.91
N ASN A 492 9.37 6.08 -15.59
CA ASN A 492 8.93 5.06 -16.55
C ASN A 492 8.21 3.91 -15.84
N GLU A 493 8.74 3.42 -14.70
CA GLU A 493 8.09 2.37 -13.90
C GLU A 493 6.70 2.83 -13.44
N LEU A 494 6.58 4.04 -12.88
CA LEU A 494 5.30 4.61 -12.46
C LEU A 494 4.32 4.78 -13.63
N SER A 495 4.79 5.26 -14.80
CA SER A 495 3.95 5.44 -15.99
C SER A 495 3.40 4.11 -16.50
N GLN A 496 4.19 3.05 -16.48
CA GLN A 496 3.75 1.70 -16.85
C GLN A 496 2.68 1.14 -15.90
N ILE A 497 2.82 1.41 -14.59
CA ILE A 497 1.82 1.00 -13.60
C ILE A 497 0.53 1.77 -13.83
N LYS A 498 0.61 3.07 -14.07
CA LYS A 498 -0.56 3.91 -14.39
C LYS A 498 -1.30 3.37 -15.61
N GLU A 499 -0.58 3.12 -16.70
CA GLU A 499 -1.18 2.62 -17.96
C GLU A 499 -1.93 1.30 -17.77
N LYS A 500 -1.40 0.39 -16.93
CA LYS A 500 -1.97 -0.93 -16.71
C LYS A 500 -3.12 -0.99 -15.72
N PHE A 501 -3.15 -0.11 -14.71
CA PHE A 501 -4.02 -0.25 -13.55
C PHE A 501 -4.83 1.00 -13.19
N SER A 502 -4.66 2.11 -13.90
CA SER A 502 -5.44 3.30 -13.58
C SER A 502 -6.92 3.09 -13.93
N SER A 503 -7.78 3.60 -13.08
CA SER A 503 -9.23 3.61 -13.26
C SER A 503 -9.76 5.04 -13.16
N PRO A 504 -10.94 5.33 -13.74
CA PRO A 504 -11.59 6.62 -13.54
C PRO A 504 -11.86 6.88 -12.06
N ARG A 505 -11.88 8.16 -11.66
CA ARG A 505 -12.30 8.59 -10.32
C ARG A 505 -13.74 8.15 -10.05
N ARG A 506 -13.97 7.60 -8.87
CA ARG A 506 -15.29 7.13 -8.41
C ARG A 506 -15.99 8.16 -7.54
N THR A 507 -15.23 8.94 -6.75
CA THR A 507 -15.76 9.90 -5.77
C THR A 507 -15.77 11.31 -6.34
N GLN A 508 -16.92 11.99 -6.30
CA GLN A 508 -17.05 13.38 -6.68
C GLN A 508 -16.63 14.31 -5.53
N ILE A 509 -16.14 15.51 -5.85
CA ILE A 509 -15.76 16.51 -4.85
C ILE A 509 -16.50 17.80 -5.16
N ILE A 510 -17.31 18.28 -4.21
CA ILE A 510 -18.07 19.52 -4.32
C ILE A 510 -17.63 20.56 -3.27
N ASP A 511 -17.80 21.83 -3.60
CA ASP A 511 -17.50 22.90 -2.67
C ASP A 511 -18.62 23.04 -1.62
N ALA A 512 -18.24 23.31 -0.37
CA ALA A 512 -19.19 23.47 0.74
C ALA A 512 -20.17 24.65 0.56
N VAL A 513 -19.78 25.64 -0.25
CA VAL A 513 -20.54 26.89 -0.46
C VAL A 513 -21.90 26.66 -1.14
N LEU A 514 -22.03 25.65 -2.00
CA LEU A 514 -23.30 25.34 -2.66
C LEU A 514 -24.39 24.80 -1.71
N ASN A 515 -24.02 24.33 -0.52
CA ASN A 515 -24.98 23.86 0.49
C ASN A 515 -25.35 24.91 1.55
N SER A 516 -24.57 25.98 1.74
CA SER A 516 -24.86 27.02 2.72
C SER A 516 -25.99 27.96 2.26
N VAL A 517 -26.14 28.15 0.97
CA VAL A 517 -27.23 29.00 0.40
C VAL A 517 -28.61 28.39 0.65
N SER A 518 -28.72 27.06 0.69
CA SER A 518 -29.98 26.37 1.00
C SER A 518 -30.36 26.40 2.48
N TYR A 519 -29.38 26.58 3.39
CA TYR A 519 -29.63 26.68 4.84
C TYR A 519 -30.06 28.08 5.29
N THR A 520 -29.58 29.12 4.63
CA THR A 520 -29.95 30.51 4.97
C THR A 520 -31.38 30.84 4.61
N HIS A 521 -31.94 30.26 3.56
CA HIS A 521 -33.37 30.48 3.22
C HIS A 521 -34.35 29.77 4.17
N LEU A 522 -34.02 28.63 4.73
CA LEU A 522 -34.87 27.93 5.68
C LEU A 522 -34.87 28.60 7.07
N ARG A 523 -33.72 29.15 7.50
CA ARG A 523 -33.66 29.92 8.77
C ARG A 523 -34.39 31.26 8.72
N ALA A 524 -34.49 31.86 7.54
CA ALA A 524 -35.21 33.13 7.38
C ALA A 524 -36.75 32.95 7.43
N HIS A 525 -37.28 31.78 7.13
CA HIS A 525 -38.71 31.48 7.24
C HIS A 525 -39.14 31.03 8.65
N GLU A 526 -38.29 30.28 9.38
CA GLU A 526 -38.58 29.85 10.75
C GLU A 526 -38.48 31.01 11.77
N THR A 527 -37.70 32.06 11.49
CA THR A 527 -37.57 33.23 12.37
C THR A 527 -38.70 34.27 12.18
N ARG A 528 -39.59 34.11 11.21
CA ARG A 528 -40.68 35.06 11.00
C ARG A 528 -42.00 34.71 11.72
N GLU A 529 -42.13 33.47 12.20
CA GLU A 529 -43.35 33.04 12.92
C GLU A 529 -43.23 33.16 14.45
N ASP A 530 -42.05 33.37 15.02
CA ASP A 530 -41.83 33.49 16.48
C ASP A 530 -41.75 34.94 17.01
N LEU A 531 -42.11 35.93 16.18
CA LEU A 531 -42.07 37.35 16.56
C LEU A 531 -43.45 37.99 16.65
N VAL A 532 -44.44 37.31 17.28
CA VAL A 532 -45.67 37.98 17.76
C VAL A 532 -46.05 37.38 19.10
N CYS A 533 -45.55 37.97 20.19
CA CYS A 533 -46.25 38.03 21.46
C CYS A 533 -45.90 39.35 22.14
N PRO A 534 -46.96 40.12 22.57
CA PRO A 534 -46.77 41.45 23.08
C PRO A 534 -46.34 41.45 24.55
N GLY A 535 -45.56 42.45 24.90
CA GLY A 535 -45.06 42.66 26.24
C GLY A 535 -46.15 43.01 27.26
N VAL A 536 -45.91 42.58 28.49
CA VAL A 536 -46.41 43.19 29.68
C VAL A 536 -45.28 43.34 30.69
N GLY A 537 -45.05 44.56 31.07
CA GLY A 537 -44.03 44.93 32.02
C GLY A 537 -44.43 44.61 33.47
N GLY A 538 -43.47 44.60 34.35
CA GLY A 538 -43.64 44.48 35.80
C GLY A 538 -42.32 44.48 36.55
N LYS A 539 -41.92 45.65 37.04
CA LYS A 539 -40.85 45.84 38.05
C LYS A 539 -41.27 45.21 39.39
N LYS A 540 -40.24 44.58 40.13
CA LYS A 540 -39.83 44.99 41.49
C LYS A 540 -38.99 43.93 42.16
N LYS A 541 -37.78 44.34 42.54
CA LYS A 541 -37.21 44.53 43.87
C LYS A 541 -37.29 43.35 44.86
N GLY A 542 -36.11 42.90 45.28
CA GLY A 542 -35.66 43.01 46.66
C GLY A 542 -35.57 41.72 47.46
N GLY A 543 -34.41 41.50 48.02
CA GLY A 543 -34.20 41.03 49.40
C GLY A 543 -33.97 39.54 49.58
N GLY A 544 -32.75 39.14 49.82
CA GLY A 544 -32.25 38.88 51.18
C GLY A 544 -32.41 37.44 51.66
N GLY A 545 -31.31 36.79 51.96
CA GLY A 545 -31.19 36.03 53.19
C GLY A 545 -31.27 34.51 53.13
N GLY A 546 -30.15 33.88 53.28
CA GLY A 546 -29.87 33.00 54.39
C GLY A 546 -30.22 31.53 54.32
N GLY A 547 -29.21 30.72 54.41
CA GLY A 547 -29.12 29.68 55.41
C GLY A 547 -29.51 28.27 55.08
N GLY A 548 -28.52 27.40 55.03
CA GLY A 548 -28.44 26.28 55.92
C GLY A 548 -28.93 24.91 55.43
N GLY A 549 -28.01 23.99 55.30
CA GLY A 549 -28.07 22.76 56.06
C GLY A 549 -28.61 21.51 55.39
N GLY A 550 -27.73 20.58 55.09
CA GLY A 550 -27.82 19.26 55.72
C GLY A 550 -28.44 18.13 54.95
N GLY A 551 -27.61 17.18 54.58
CA GLY A 551 -27.80 15.79 54.99
C GLY A 551 -28.41 14.81 54.04
N GLY A 552 -27.60 13.92 53.54
CA GLY A 552 -27.77 12.52 53.80
C GLY A 552 -28.49 11.64 52.79
N GLY A 553 -27.76 10.79 52.20
CA GLY A 553 -28.03 9.41 52.26
C GLY A 553 -28.90 8.79 51.14
N GLY A 554 -28.29 7.91 50.44
CA GLY A 554 -28.96 6.86 49.71
C GLY A 554 -28.29 6.57 48.38
#